data_59c8c83453adfbac7a8a4d7c9bdb6e45
#
_entry.id   59c8c83453adfbac7a8a4d7c9bdb6e45
#
_cell.length_a   1.000
_cell.length_b   1.000
_cell.length_c   1.000
_cell.angle_alpha   90.00
_cell.angle_beta   90.00
_cell.angle_gamma   90.00
#
_symmetry.space_group_name_H-M   'P 1'
#
loop_
_entity.id
_entity.type
_entity.pdbx_description
1 polymer ?
#
loop_
_entity_poly.entity_id
_entity_poly.type
_entity_poly.pdbx_seq_one_letter_code
_entity_poly.pdbx_strand_id
1 'polypeptide(L)'
;MSLEVNIEKKLDGFTLRAAFTAGNTSTALLGASGCGKSMTLRCIAGIVKPDRGRIVLDGRVLFDSAQHIDLPPQQRGVGLLFQNYALFPNMTVEQNILCGLKTEKDPAARRVACAEMLRAMRLETLAKRYPAQLSGGQQQRAALARILVGKPRILMLDEPFSALDSYLREEVEGEVGSLLANFVGTALLVTHNRDEAYRLCKEMIVLNEGQVLRAGTTKAVFADPQSIAAARLTGCKNILPCTPLDSHTVRLDGWDTTLRLVLPVPAGCTAVGIRAHDFTPCAADAPNAIPVKAVSTSENPFDWNLICTSPEGTAQLWWKVGKTSLSAAAPKPPQYLCAAPESIMPLKG
;
A
#
# COMPACT_ATOMS: atom_id res chain seq x y z
N MET A 1 -12.20 15.07 9.75
CA MET A 1 -10.74 15.26 9.77
C MET A 1 -10.20 14.99 8.38
N SER A 2 -9.24 15.76 7.88
CA SER A 2 -8.62 15.54 6.57
C SER A 2 -7.18 16.03 6.58
N LEU A 3 -6.32 15.31 5.84
CA LEU A 3 -4.97 15.73 5.53
C LEU A 3 -4.90 16.11 4.05
N GLU A 4 -4.44 17.32 3.76
CA GLU A 4 -4.17 17.78 2.41
C GLU A 4 -2.66 17.98 2.26
N VAL A 5 -2.08 17.33 1.25
CA VAL A 5 -0.66 17.40 0.94
C VAL A 5 -0.51 17.84 -0.50
N ASN A 6 0.27 18.87 -0.72
CA ASN A 6 0.72 19.29 -2.04
C ASN A 6 2.12 19.87 -1.86
N ILE A 7 3.14 19.03 -2.04
CA ILE A 7 4.54 19.37 -1.77
C ILE A 7 5.46 18.97 -2.90
N GLU A 8 6.55 19.72 -3.00
CA GLU A 8 7.70 19.38 -3.83
C GLU A 8 8.95 19.30 -2.95
N LYS A 9 9.75 18.24 -3.14
CA LYS A 9 11.05 18.04 -2.49
C LYS A 9 12.05 17.44 -3.48
N LYS A 10 13.13 18.14 -3.71
CA LYS A 10 14.25 17.61 -4.51
C LYS A 10 14.99 16.57 -3.67
N LEU A 11 15.24 15.42 -4.28
CA LEU A 11 15.99 14.31 -3.73
C LEU A 11 17.10 13.95 -4.71
N ASP A 12 18.09 13.18 -4.26
CA ASP A 12 19.11 12.65 -5.15
C ASP A 12 18.47 11.70 -6.18
N GLY A 13 18.55 12.04 -7.45
CA GLY A 13 18.04 11.26 -8.58
C GLY A 13 16.60 11.56 -9.02
N PHE A 14 15.72 12.16 -8.21
CA PHE A 14 14.37 12.56 -8.62
C PHE A 14 13.77 13.66 -7.75
N THR A 15 12.65 14.21 -8.20
CA THR A 15 11.88 15.19 -7.42
C THR A 15 10.58 14.58 -6.95
N LEU A 16 10.38 14.50 -5.63
CA LEU A 16 9.09 14.14 -5.02
C LEU A 16 8.08 15.26 -5.26
N ARG A 17 6.95 14.94 -5.89
CA ARG A 17 5.77 15.79 -6.10
C ARG A 17 4.55 15.05 -5.60
N ALA A 18 4.29 15.14 -4.30
CA ALA A 18 3.17 14.46 -3.68
C ALA A 18 1.98 15.40 -3.54
N ALA A 19 0.93 15.16 -4.31
CA ALA A 19 -0.33 15.90 -4.24
C ALA A 19 -1.49 14.92 -4.00
N PHE A 20 -2.08 14.94 -2.81
CA PHE A 20 -3.20 14.08 -2.44
C PHE A 20 -3.96 14.60 -1.22
N THR A 21 -5.16 14.06 -1.03
CA THR A 21 -5.96 14.25 0.18
C THR A 21 -6.24 12.88 0.81
N ALA A 22 -6.12 12.79 2.14
CA ALA A 22 -6.52 11.62 2.91
C ALA A 22 -7.61 12.02 3.93
N GLY A 23 -8.71 11.28 3.95
CA GLY A 23 -9.86 11.53 4.82
C GLY A 23 -9.69 10.97 6.22
N ASN A 24 -10.78 11.00 6.99
CA ASN A 24 -10.85 10.41 8.34
C ASN A 24 -10.98 8.87 8.25
N THR A 25 -9.99 8.24 7.64
CA THR A 25 -9.97 6.79 7.42
C THR A 25 -8.53 6.29 7.29
N SER A 26 -8.36 4.95 7.19
CA SER A 26 -7.07 4.35 6.88
C SER A 26 -6.77 4.47 5.37
N THR A 27 -5.66 5.10 5.04
CA THR A 27 -5.18 5.31 3.67
C THR A 27 -3.81 4.69 3.49
N ALA A 28 -3.65 3.80 2.51
CA ALA A 28 -2.35 3.25 2.15
C ALA A 28 -1.61 4.18 1.19
N LEU A 29 -0.32 4.38 1.42
CA LEU A 29 0.61 4.94 0.44
C LEU A 29 1.46 3.79 -0.12
N LEU A 30 1.02 3.24 -1.26
CA LEU A 30 1.64 2.10 -1.93
C LEU A 30 2.65 2.57 -2.99
N GLY A 31 3.79 1.91 -3.07
CA GLY A 31 4.78 2.20 -4.12
C GLY A 31 6.06 1.38 -3.95
N ALA A 32 6.89 1.37 -4.97
CA ALA A 32 8.20 0.70 -4.94
C ALA A 32 9.14 1.30 -3.88
N SER A 33 10.15 0.55 -3.48
CA SER A 33 11.20 1.08 -2.60
C SER A 33 11.90 2.27 -3.26
N GLY A 34 12.18 3.32 -2.49
CA GLY A 34 12.84 4.52 -3.00
C GLY A 34 11.94 5.53 -3.72
N CYS A 35 10.65 5.27 -3.98
CA CYS A 35 9.78 6.19 -4.72
C CYS A 35 9.33 7.45 -3.95
N GLY A 36 9.74 7.63 -2.68
CA GLY A 36 9.45 8.84 -1.90
C GLY A 36 8.42 8.70 -0.77
N LYS A 37 7.89 7.51 -0.49
CA LYS A 37 6.86 7.27 0.56
C LYS A 37 7.27 7.76 1.94
N SER A 38 8.38 7.25 2.48
CA SER A 38 8.91 7.64 3.79
C SER A 38 9.29 9.14 3.83
N MET A 39 9.78 9.69 2.70
CA MET A 39 10.06 11.11 2.59
C MET A 39 8.78 11.95 2.71
N THR A 40 7.69 11.52 2.09
CA THR A 40 6.37 12.16 2.23
C THR A 40 5.94 12.19 3.70
N LEU A 41 6.04 11.06 4.43
CA LEU A 41 5.72 11.04 5.86
C LEU A 41 6.61 11.98 6.69
N ARG A 42 7.92 12.00 6.41
CA ARG A 42 8.87 12.90 7.11
C ARG A 42 8.56 14.37 6.84
N CYS A 43 8.12 14.72 5.63
CA CYS A 43 7.66 16.06 5.29
C CYS A 43 6.38 16.43 6.07
N ILE A 44 5.39 15.53 6.14
CA ILE A 44 4.16 15.76 6.91
C ILE A 44 4.48 15.91 8.41
N ALA A 45 5.38 15.08 8.95
CA ALA A 45 5.80 15.15 10.34
C ALA A 45 6.64 16.39 10.68
N GLY A 46 7.17 17.12 9.68
CA GLY A 46 8.04 18.27 9.87
C GLY A 46 9.48 17.93 10.23
N ILE A 47 9.88 16.67 10.01
CA ILE A 47 11.27 16.21 10.18
C ILE A 47 12.13 16.68 9.02
N VAL A 48 11.55 16.69 7.82
CA VAL A 48 12.17 17.22 6.61
C VAL A 48 11.29 18.36 6.09
N LYS A 49 11.90 19.50 5.79
CA LYS A 49 11.23 20.63 5.19
C LYS A 49 11.04 20.39 3.69
N PRO A 50 9.81 20.47 3.14
CA PRO A 50 9.59 20.53 1.70
C PRO A 50 10.25 21.78 1.09
N ASP A 51 10.62 21.71 -0.18
CA ASP A 51 11.19 22.88 -0.88
C ASP A 51 10.09 23.86 -1.29
N ARG A 52 8.89 23.33 -1.65
CA ARG A 52 7.70 24.11 -2.01
C ARG A 52 6.43 23.37 -1.61
N GLY A 53 5.34 24.14 -1.57
CA GLY A 53 3.99 23.59 -1.44
C GLY A 53 3.33 23.87 -0.09
N ARG A 54 2.32 23.08 0.23
CA ARG A 54 1.46 23.27 1.40
C ARG A 54 1.04 21.94 2.01
N ILE A 55 0.95 21.89 3.34
CA ILE A 55 0.41 20.76 4.12
C ILE A 55 -0.61 21.31 5.09
N VAL A 56 -1.82 20.76 5.06
CA VAL A 56 -2.93 21.14 5.94
C VAL A 56 -3.48 19.90 6.64
N LEU A 57 -3.67 19.99 7.94
CA LEU A 57 -4.33 18.95 8.75
C LEU A 57 -5.52 19.56 9.47
N ASP A 58 -6.73 19.07 9.19
CA ASP A 58 -7.99 19.57 9.80
C ASP A 58 -8.17 21.09 9.68
N GLY A 59 -7.85 21.66 8.51
CA GLY A 59 -7.90 23.10 8.26
C GLY A 59 -6.73 23.88 8.84
N ARG A 60 -5.87 23.27 9.67
CA ARG A 60 -4.68 23.91 10.22
C ARG A 60 -3.50 23.76 9.26
N VAL A 61 -2.90 24.86 8.86
CA VAL A 61 -1.70 24.86 8.02
C VAL A 61 -0.50 24.41 8.87
N LEU A 62 0.14 23.31 8.47
CA LEU A 62 1.35 22.79 9.10
C LEU A 62 2.61 23.30 8.41
N PHE A 63 2.53 23.43 7.08
CA PHE A 63 3.57 23.96 6.22
C PHE A 63 2.96 24.74 5.06
N ASP A 64 3.52 25.88 4.73
CA ASP A 64 3.18 26.68 3.55
C ASP A 64 4.39 27.50 3.12
N SER A 65 4.98 27.15 1.96
CA SER A 65 6.17 27.82 1.46
C SER A 65 5.91 29.29 1.02
N ALA A 66 4.70 29.61 0.57
CA ALA A 66 4.32 30.95 0.13
C ALA A 66 4.06 31.89 1.32
N GLN A 67 3.50 31.34 2.41
CA GLN A 67 3.21 32.10 3.63
C GLN A 67 4.35 32.00 4.67
N HIS A 68 5.46 31.36 4.37
CA HIS A 68 6.58 31.10 5.29
C HIS A 68 6.18 30.41 6.60
N ILE A 69 5.14 29.55 6.55
CA ILE A 69 4.69 28.75 7.69
C ILE A 69 5.44 27.41 7.68
N ASP A 70 6.09 27.08 8.79
CA ASP A 70 6.75 25.77 8.99
C ASP A 70 6.69 25.41 10.48
N LEU A 71 5.63 24.71 10.87
CA LEU A 71 5.46 24.29 12.24
C LEU A 71 6.47 23.21 12.62
N PRO A 72 7.13 23.31 13.78
CA PRO A 72 8.03 22.25 14.24
C PRO A 72 7.24 20.95 14.53
N PRO A 73 7.86 19.76 14.47
CA PRO A 73 7.19 18.47 14.63
C PRO A 73 6.30 18.38 15.86
N GLN A 74 6.74 18.95 16.99
CA GLN A 74 6.03 18.90 18.27
C GLN A 74 4.67 19.64 18.26
N GLN A 75 4.49 20.55 17.31
CA GLN A 75 3.27 21.34 17.18
C GLN A 75 2.32 20.81 16.11
N ARG A 76 2.73 19.78 15.31
CA ARG A 76 1.91 19.26 14.21
C ARG A 76 0.84 18.27 14.66
N GLY A 77 0.92 17.72 15.87
CA GLY A 77 -0.04 16.72 16.36
C GLY A 77 0.03 15.39 15.61
N VAL A 78 1.21 15.05 15.11
CA VAL A 78 1.46 13.87 14.27
C VAL A 78 2.07 12.75 15.11
N GLY A 79 1.54 11.54 15.00
CA GLY A 79 2.15 10.31 15.47
C GLY A 79 2.81 9.56 14.33
N LEU A 80 4.14 9.38 14.38
CA LEU A 80 4.90 8.66 13.35
C LEU A 80 5.61 7.44 13.94
N LEU A 81 5.25 6.25 13.44
CA LEU A 81 6.00 5.02 13.65
C LEU A 81 7.04 4.88 12.55
N PHE A 82 8.30 4.87 12.91
CA PHE A 82 9.41 4.60 11.99
C PHE A 82 9.59 3.11 11.75
N GLN A 83 10.18 2.75 10.63
CA GLN A 83 10.47 1.37 10.24
C GLN A 83 11.29 0.60 11.30
N ASN A 84 12.20 1.26 12.00
CA ASN A 84 13.03 0.71 13.08
C ASN A 84 12.46 0.96 14.48
N TYR A 85 11.16 1.31 14.58
CA TYR A 85 10.41 1.62 15.81
C TYR A 85 10.97 2.80 16.62
N ALA A 86 12.24 3.15 16.48
CA ALA A 86 12.95 4.25 17.14
C ALA A 86 12.68 4.36 18.65
N LEU A 87 12.62 3.22 19.36
CA LEU A 87 12.56 3.20 20.81
C LEU A 87 13.87 3.75 21.39
N PHE A 88 13.78 4.44 22.52
CA PHE A 88 14.96 4.88 23.26
C PHE A 88 15.60 3.68 23.95
N PRO A 89 16.82 3.25 23.54
CA PRO A 89 17.41 1.98 23.98
C PRO A 89 17.75 1.95 25.48
N ASN A 90 18.04 3.10 26.06
CA ASN A 90 18.40 3.27 27.46
C ASN A 90 17.20 3.56 28.39
N MET A 91 15.98 3.40 27.89
CA MET A 91 14.74 3.59 28.62
C MET A 91 13.94 2.32 28.63
N THR A 92 13.26 2.03 29.74
CA THR A 92 12.31 0.91 29.82
C THR A 92 11.09 1.17 28.95
N VAL A 93 10.23 0.14 28.74
CA VAL A 93 8.95 0.28 28.03
C VAL A 93 8.10 1.40 28.63
N GLU A 94 7.92 1.39 29.95
CA GLU A 94 7.18 2.40 30.69
C GLU A 94 7.75 3.82 30.45
N GLN A 95 9.07 3.97 30.54
CA GLN A 95 9.75 5.24 30.31
C GLN A 95 9.59 5.72 28.85
N ASN A 96 9.68 4.80 27.88
CA ASN A 96 9.41 5.11 26.48
C ASN A 96 7.97 5.64 26.28
N ILE A 97 6.96 5.02 26.89
CA ILE A 97 5.56 5.46 26.81
C ILE A 97 5.40 6.84 27.47
N LEU A 98 5.98 7.05 28.66
CA LEU A 98 5.94 8.33 29.36
C LEU A 98 6.54 9.49 28.56
N CYS A 99 7.50 9.22 27.66
CA CYS A 99 8.03 10.23 26.72
C CYS A 99 6.97 10.75 25.74
N GLY A 100 5.92 9.99 25.44
CA GLY A 100 4.79 10.43 24.60
C GLY A 100 3.88 11.45 25.28
N LEU A 101 3.89 11.55 26.61
CA LEU A 101 3.05 12.43 27.41
C LEU A 101 3.73 13.80 27.73
N LYS A 102 4.44 14.39 26.77
CA LYS A 102 5.18 15.65 26.98
C LYS A 102 4.30 16.84 27.34
N THR A 103 3.06 16.85 26.88
CA THR A 103 2.10 17.96 27.10
C THR A 103 1.36 17.83 28.42
N GLU A 104 1.28 16.64 29.02
CA GLU A 104 0.66 16.43 30.31
C GLU A 104 1.63 16.80 31.44
N LYS A 105 1.22 17.74 32.27
CA LYS A 105 2.06 18.28 33.36
C LYS A 105 1.84 17.56 34.68
N ASP A 106 0.63 16.99 34.89
CA ASP A 106 0.32 16.28 36.13
C ASP A 106 1.00 14.89 36.18
N PRO A 107 1.90 14.65 37.15
CA PRO A 107 2.57 13.37 37.29
C PRO A 107 1.63 12.19 37.60
N ALA A 108 0.48 12.46 38.26
CA ALA A 108 -0.51 11.42 38.57
C ALA A 108 -1.27 11.03 37.29
N ALA A 109 -1.76 12.01 36.51
CA ALA A 109 -2.39 11.78 35.22
C ALA A 109 -1.48 11.05 34.24
N ARG A 110 -0.19 11.41 34.19
CA ARG A 110 0.82 10.70 33.36
C ARG A 110 0.96 9.24 33.73
N ARG A 111 1.01 8.91 35.03
CA ARG A 111 1.10 7.50 35.49
C ARG A 111 -0.14 6.71 35.14
N VAL A 112 -1.33 7.29 35.33
CA VAL A 112 -2.61 6.64 34.97
C VAL A 112 -2.66 6.37 33.46
N ALA A 113 -2.43 7.38 32.62
CA ALA A 113 -2.45 7.21 31.17
C ALA A 113 -1.41 6.18 30.67
N CYS A 114 -0.22 6.16 31.29
CA CYS A 114 0.81 5.15 30.97
C CYS A 114 0.35 3.74 31.34
N ALA A 115 -0.25 3.54 32.51
CA ALA A 115 -0.74 2.23 32.96
C ALA A 115 -1.90 1.72 32.08
N GLU A 116 -2.81 2.61 31.70
CA GLU A 116 -3.89 2.29 30.75
C GLU A 116 -3.34 1.87 29.37
N MET A 117 -2.33 2.59 28.87
CA MET A 117 -1.68 2.29 27.61
C MET A 117 -0.92 0.97 27.65
N LEU A 118 -0.18 0.69 28.73
CA LEU A 118 0.49 -0.59 28.95
C LEU A 118 -0.51 -1.75 28.89
N ARG A 119 -1.69 -1.61 29.54
CA ARG A 119 -2.75 -2.61 29.52
C ARG A 119 -3.34 -2.76 28.12
N ALA A 120 -3.70 -1.66 27.47
CA ALA A 120 -4.28 -1.67 26.12
C ALA A 120 -3.37 -2.37 25.09
N MET A 121 -2.05 -2.24 25.25
CA MET A 121 -1.03 -2.85 24.38
C MET A 121 -0.49 -4.19 24.91
N ARG A 122 -1.05 -4.75 25.99
CA ARG A 122 -0.60 -6.01 26.63
C ARG A 122 0.88 -6.02 26.97
N LEU A 123 1.36 -4.93 27.57
CA LEU A 123 2.76 -4.70 27.91
C LEU A 123 3.02 -4.60 29.43
N GLU A 124 2.01 -4.87 30.30
CA GLU A 124 2.12 -4.69 31.74
C GLU A 124 3.32 -5.46 32.35
N THR A 125 3.48 -6.73 31.97
CA THR A 125 4.56 -7.60 32.47
C THR A 125 5.92 -7.21 31.90
N LEU A 126 5.96 -6.38 30.86
CA LEU A 126 7.15 -5.93 30.15
C LEU A 126 7.54 -4.48 30.50
N ALA A 127 6.76 -3.78 31.34
CA ALA A 127 6.90 -2.36 31.64
C ALA A 127 8.32 -1.93 32.05
N LYS A 128 9.02 -2.79 32.77
CA LYS A 128 10.39 -2.54 33.28
C LYS A 128 11.50 -3.09 32.36
N ARG A 129 11.18 -3.74 31.25
CA ARG A 129 12.16 -4.24 30.29
C ARG A 129 12.67 -3.13 29.38
N TYR A 130 13.90 -3.29 28.91
CA TYR A 130 14.52 -2.43 27.90
C TYR A 130 14.21 -2.96 26.48
N PRO A 131 14.27 -2.12 25.44
CA PRO A 131 13.99 -2.53 24.05
C PRO A 131 14.75 -3.77 23.59
N ALA A 132 16.02 -3.91 23.93
CA ALA A 132 16.85 -5.07 23.60
C ALA A 132 16.36 -6.41 24.21
N GLN A 133 15.47 -6.37 25.19
CA GLN A 133 14.89 -7.54 25.86
C GLN A 133 13.51 -7.92 25.31
N LEU A 134 13.06 -7.26 24.23
CA LEU A 134 11.74 -7.42 23.63
C LEU A 134 11.86 -8.11 22.27
N SER A 135 10.85 -8.93 21.92
CA SER A 135 10.67 -9.39 20.54
C SER A 135 10.29 -8.22 19.62
N GLY A 136 10.41 -8.40 18.29
CA GLY A 136 10.06 -7.38 17.32
C GLY A 136 8.62 -6.86 17.45
N GLY A 137 7.65 -7.75 17.64
CA GLY A 137 6.24 -7.36 17.88
C GLY A 137 6.05 -6.62 19.21
N GLN A 138 6.77 -7.00 20.28
CA GLN A 138 6.75 -6.29 21.56
C GLN A 138 7.36 -4.88 21.42
N GLN A 139 8.45 -4.73 20.68
CA GLN A 139 9.04 -3.42 20.37
C GLN A 139 8.07 -2.54 19.59
N GLN A 140 7.40 -3.09 18.59
CA GLN A 140 6.39 -2.38 17.81
C GLN A 140 5.23 -1.91 18.69
N ARG A 141 4.66 -2.79 19.54
CA ARG A 141 3.60 -2.40 20.49
C ARG A 141 4.06 -1.30 21.44
N ALA A 142 5.27 -1.36 21.95
CA ALA A 142 5.84 -0.32 22.80
C ALA A 142 6.01 1.02 22.08
N ALA A 143 6.42 1.00 20.80
CA ALA A 143 6.52 2.19 19.97
C ALA A 143 5.14 2.80 19.65
N LEU A 144 4.16 1.95 19.30
CA LEU A 144 2.77 2.39 19.11
C LEU A 144 2.18 2.96 20.40
N ALA A 145 2.40 2.32 21.55
CA ALA A 145 1.98 2.82 22.85
C ALA A 145 2.51 4.23 23.12
N ARG A 146 3.83 4.47 22.87
CA ARG A 146 4.46 5.78 23.00
C ARG A 146 3.82 6.85 22.13
N ILE A 147 3.41 6.48 20.92
CA ILE A 147 2.76 7.41 19.98
C ILE A 147 1.32 7.70 20.41
N LEU A 148 0.54 6.66 20.69
CA LEU A 148 -0.89 6.76 20.92
C LEU A 148 -1.24 7.41 22.26
N VAL A 149 -0.40 7.27 23.28
CA VAL A 149 -0.60 7.93 24.58
C VAL A 149 -0.63 9.45 24.46
N GLY A 150 0.03 10.02 23.44
CA GLY A 150 0.01 11.44 23.09
C GLY A 150 -1.24 11.88 22.34
N LYS A 151 -2.19 10.99 22.04
CA LYS A 151 -3.45 11.26 21.33
C LYS A 151 -3.24 12.07 20.02
N PRO A 152 -2.46 11.56 19.07
CA PRO A 152 -2.17 12.27 17.84
C PRO A 152 -3.45 12.45 16.99
N ARG A 153 -3.52 13.54 16.20
CA ARG A 153 -4.60 13.79 15.24
C ARG A 153 -4.47 12.95 13.99
N ILE A 154 -3.25 12.61 13.62
CA ILE A 154 -2.93 11.73 12.50
C ILE A 154 -1.93 10.67 12.96
N LEU A 155 -2.19 9.42 12.59
CA LEU A 155 -1.28 8.29 12.82
C LEU A 155 -0.61 7.92 11.49
N MET A 156 0.70 7.88 11.47
CA MET A 156 1.48 7.49 10.29
C MET A 156 2.39 6.31 10.62
N LEU A 157 2.32 5.25 9.81
CA LEU A 157 3.07 4.01 9.97
C LEU A 157 3.98 3.82 8.76
N ASP A 158 5.31 3.86 8.96
CA ASP A 158 6.30 3.71 7.91
C ASP A 158 6.80 2.27 7.87
N GLU A 159 6.30 1.47 6.90
CA GLU A 159 6.62 0.05 6.70
C GLU A 159 6.61 -0.78 8.00
N PRO A 160 5.51 -0.79 8.77
CA PRO A 160 5.49 -1.33 10.12
C PRO A 160 5.83 -2.82 10.22
N PHE A 161 5.69 -3.57 9.14
CA PHE A 161 5.87 -5.03 9.13
C PHE A 161 7.19 -5.49 8.49
N SER A 162 8.02 -4.58 7.98
CA SER A 162 9.21 -4.91 7.19
C SER A 162 10.29 -5.65 7.98
N ALA A 163 10.36 -5.42 9.30
CA ALA A 163 11.36 -6.02 10.21
C ALA A 163 10.89 -7.32 10.88
N LEU A 164 9.69 -7.82 10.54
CA LEU A 164 9.09 -9.01 11.16
C LEU A 164 9.24 -10.24 10.26
N ASP A 165 9.48 -11.39 10.89
CA ASP A 165 9.35 -12.69 10.21
C ASP A 165 7.89 -12.96 9.81
N SER A 166 7.67 -13.95 8.93
CA SER A 166 6.35 -14.22 8.34
C SER A 166 5.29 -14.61 9.37
N TYR A 167 5.66 -15.36 10.41
CA TYR A 167 4.71 -15.83 11.43
C TYR A 167 4.27 -14.67 12.32
N LEU A 168 5.22 -13.91 12.82
CA LEU A 168 4.94 -12.76 13.69
C LEU A 168 4.22 -11.63 12.94
N ARG A 169 4.45 -11.52 11.62
CA ARG A 169 3.80 -10.53 10.75
C ARG A 169 2.29 -10.68 10.75
N GLU A 170 1.74 -11.90 10.59
CA GLU A 170 0.29 -12.11 10.53
C GLU A 170 -0.40 -11.71 11.85
N GLU A 171 0.20 -12.02 13.00
CA GLU A 171 -0.33 -11.63 14.31
C GLU A 171 -0.36 -10.11 14.45
N VAL A 172 0.77 -9.45 14.14
CA VAL A 172 0.93 -7.99 14.26
C VAL A 172 0.08 -7.25 13.23
N GLU A 173 -0.09 -7.78 12.00
CA GLU A 173 -1.02 -7.22 11.02
C GLU A 173 -2.46 -7.16 11.56
N GLY A 174 -2.92 -8.22 12.25
CA GLY A 174 -4.24 -8.24 12.90
C GLY A 174 -4.39 -7.16 13.99
N GLU A 175 -3.35 -6.98 14.82
CA GLU A 175 -3.33 -5.95 15.86
C GLU A 175 -3.34 -4.53 15.26
N VAL A 176 -2.49 -4.27 14.25
CA VAL A 176 -2.43 -2.97 13.55
C VAL A 176 -3.72 -2.72 12.78
N GLY A 177 -4.31 -3.74 12.15
CA GLY A 177 -5.61 -3.64 11.48
C GLY A 177 -6.72 -3.20 12.43
N SER A 178 -6.80 -3.82 13.60
CA SER A 178 -7.74 -3.43 14.66
C SER A 178 -7.49 -2.01 15.15
N LEU A 179 -6.23 -1.61 15.31
CA LEU A 179 -5.86 -0.26 15.69
C LEU A 179 -6.32 0.77 14.63
N LEU A 180 -6.03 0.51 13.34
CA LEU A 180 -6.41 1.40 12.24
C LEU A 180 -7.93 1.52 12.09
N ALA A 181 -8.67 0.43 12.30
CA ALA A 181 -10.13 0.42 12.24
C ALA A 181 -10.80 1.26 13.34
N ASN A 182 -10.17 1.32 14.53
CA ASN A 182 -10.67 2.02 15.71
C ASN A 182 -10.04 3.41 15.91
N PHE A 183 -9.04 3.79 15.11
CA PHE A 183 -8.40 5.08 15.25
C PHE A 183 -9.32 6.20 14.80
N VAL A 184 -9.59 7.15 15.71
CA VAL A 184 -10.40 8.34 15.42
C VAL A 184 -9.50 9.41 14.86
N GLY A 185 -9.41 9.50 13.54
CA GLY A 185 -8.54 10.44 12.85
C GLY A 185 -8.09 9.89 11.49
N THR A 186 -7.21 10.62 10.82
CA THR A 186 -6.57 10.17 9.58
C THR A 186 -5.45 9.21 9.91
N ALA A 187 -5.40 8.06 9.26
CA ALA A 187 -4.29 7.11 9.39
C ALA A 187 -3.63 6.87 8.03
N LEU A 188 -2.30 7.01 7.96
CA LEU A 188 -1.51 6.69 6.77
C LEU A 188 -0.64 5.46 7.02
N LEU A 189 -0.76 4.45 6.17
CA LEU A 189 0.09 3.26 6.16
C LEU A 189 0.98 3.29 4.92
N VAL A 190 2.27 3.44 5.11
CA VAL A 190 3.25 3.28 4.03
C VAL A 190 3.66 1.82 3.94
N THR A 191 3.53 1.25 2.76
CA THR A 191 3.98 -0.11 2.46
C THR A 191 4.34 -0.27 0.99
N HIS A 192 5.17 -1.26 0.68
CA HIS A 192 5.40 -1.76 -0.67
C HIS A 192 4.63 -3.08 -0.93
N ASN A 193 3.95 -3.61 0.09
CA ASN A 193 3.14 -4.82 0.01
C ASN A 193 1.68 -4.46 -0.30
N ARG A 194 1.22 -4.80 -1.51
CA ARG A 194 -0.15 -4.54 -1.96
C ARG A 194 -1.21 -5.27 -1.14
N ASP A 195 -0.87 -6.46 -0.60
CA ASP A 195 -1.82 -7.29 0.14
C ASP A 195 -2.07 -6.69 1.53
N GLU A 196 -1.04 -6.12 2.18
CA GLU A 196 -1.18 -5.30 3.39
C GLU A 196 -2.06 -4.07 3.13
N ALA A 197 -1.75 -3.32 2.06
CA ALA A 197 -2.52 -2.14 1.68
C ALA A 197 -4.01 -2.47 1.42
N TYR A 198 -4.27 -3.60 0.75
CA TYR A 198 -5.63 -4.06 0.43
C TYR A 198 -6.42 -4.47 1.69
N ARG A 199 -5.77 -5.21 2.61
CA ARG A 199 -6.44 -5.71 3.82
C ARG A 199 -6.66 -4.63 4.88
N LEU A 200 -5.70 -3.71 5.04
CA LEU A 200 -5.68 -2.80 6.19
C LEU A 200 -6.25 -1.41 5.90
N CYS A 201 -6.34 -1.00 4.63
CA CYS A 201 -6.71 0.35 4.27
C CYS A 201 -7.96 0.42 3.39
N LYS A 202 -8.83 1.38 3.71
CA LYS A 202 -10.04 1.66 2.91
C LYS A 202 -9.74 2.47 1.66
N GLU A 203 -8.76 3.35 1.75
CA GLU A 203 -8.27 4.19 0.66
C GLU A 203 -6.83 3.87 0.31
N MET A 204 -6.44 4.17 -0.90
CA MET A 204 -5.09 3.92 -1.42
C MET A 204 -4.63 5.05 -2.32
N ILE A 205 -3.36 5.41 -2.15
CA ILE A 205 -2.61 6.31 -3.01
C ILE A 205 -1.43 5.52 -3.57
N VAL A 206 -1.33 5.45 -4.88
CA VAL A 206 -0.20 4.80 -5.57
C VAL A 206 0.81 5.85 -5.93
N LEU A 207 2.02 5.72 -5.37
CA LEU A 207 3.16 6.61 -5.61
C LEU A 207 4.23 5.88 -6.43
N ASN A 208 4.70 6.50 -7.49
CA ASN A 208 5.83 6.02 -8.28
C ASN A 208 6.71 7.18 -8.70
N GLU A 209 8.04 7.01 -8.59
CA GLU A 209 9.04 8.04 -8.99
C GLU A 209 8.71 9.45 -8.49
N GLY A 210 8.25 9.53 -7.26
CA GLY A 210 7.90 10.80 -6.62
C GLY A 210 6.55 11.40 -7.04
N GLN A 211 5.75 10.73 -7.86
CA GLN A 211 4.46 11.22 -8.34
C GLN A 211 3.31 10.33 -7.90
N VAL A 212 2.16 10.93 -7.61
CA VAL A 212 0.92 10.22 -7.36
C VAL A 212 0.31 9.81 -8.69
N LEU A 213 0.23 8.51 -8.94
CA LEU A 213 -0.34 7.94 -10.17
C LEU A 213 -1.86 7.77 -10.07
N ARG A 214 -2.35 7.34 -8.92
CA ARG A 214 -3.75 7.02 -8.67
C ARG A 214 -4.08 7.21 -7.20
N ALA A 215 -5.26 7.72 -6.90
CA ALA A 215 -5.81 7.78 -5.54
C ALA A 215 -7.31 7.44 -5.59
N GLY A 216 -7.82 6.83 -4.53
CA GLY A 216 -9.23 6.45 -4.39
C GLY A 216 -9.45 5.36 -3.37
N THR A 217 -10.66 4.77 -3.35
CA THR A 217 -10.89 3.59 -2.51
C THR A 217 -9.99 2.45 -2.97
N THR A 218 -9.50 1.65 -2.03
CA THR A 218 -8.58 0.53 -2.32
C THR A 218 -9.13 -0.37 -3.42
N LYS A 219 -10.42 -0.72 -3.34
CA LYS A 219 -11.08 -1.55 -4.36
C LYS A 219 -11.10 -0.89 -5.74
N ALA A 220 -11.39 0.42 -5.81
CA ALA A 220 -11.41 1.15 -7.08
C ALA A 220 -10.02 1.25 -7.73
N VAL A 221 -8.97 1.47 -6.92
CA VAL A 221 -7.58 1.50 -7.42
C VAL A 221 -7.13 0.14 -7.96
N PHE A 222 -7.57 -0.96 -7.31
CA PHE A 222 -7.29 -2.31 -7.80
C PHE A 222 -8.08 -2.68 -9.06
N ALA A 223 -9.33 -2.24 -9.17
CA ALA A 223 -10.19 -2.51 -10.33
C ALA A 223 -9.80 -1.66 -11.55
N ASP A 224 -9.38 -0.40 -11.33
CA ASP A 224 -9.01 0.54 -12.38
C ASP A 224 -7.76 1.34 -11.98
N PRO A 225 -6.56 0.78 -12.20
CA PRO A 225 -5.28 1.44 -11.87
C PRO A 225 -4.90 2.56 -12.86
N GLN A 226 -5.53 2.65 -14.03
CA GLN A 226 -5.40 3.67 -15.08
C GLN A 226 -4.05 3.75 -15.79
N SER A 227 -2.95 3.29 -15.19
CA SER A 227 -1.62 3.30 -15.80
C SER A 227 -0.91 1.97 -15.65
N ILE A 228 0.02 1.68 -16.56
CA ILE A 228 0.87 0.48 -16.53
C ILE A 228 1.62 0.39 -15.19
N ALA A 229 2.19 1.49 -14.73
CA ALA A 229 2.94 1.51 -13.48
C ALA A 229 2.07 1.19 -12.25
N ALA A 230 0.87 1.78 -12.16
CA ALA A 230 -0.06 1.49 -11.06
C ALA A 230 -0.61 0.06 -11.14
N ALA A 231 -0.87 -0.47 -12.34
CA ALA A 231 -1.29 -1.85 -12.53
C ALA A 231 -0.23 -2.85 -12.03
N ARG A 232 1.05 -2.61 -12.34
CA ARG A 232 2.18 -3.42 -11.84
C ARG A 232 2.27 -3.37 -10.32
N LEU A 233 2.19 -2.19 -9.73
CA LEU A 233 2.26 -2.00 -8.28
C LEU A 233 1.08 -2.68 -7.55
N THR A 234 -0.11 -2.70 -8.15
CA THR A 234 -1.27 -3.44 -7.64
C THR A 234 -1.26 -4.92 -8.03
N GLY A 235 -0.17 -5.42 -8.67
CA GLY A 235 0.10 -6.84 -8.90
C GLY A 235 -0.47 -7.42 -10.18
N CYS A 236 -0.86 -6.61 -11.15
CA CYS A 236 -1.17 -7.09 -12.48
C CYS A 236 0.12 -7.56 -13.18
N LYS A 237 0.22 -8.84 -13.50
CA LYS A 237 1.36 -9.43 -14.20
C LYS A 237 1.22 -9.36 -15.70
N ASN A 238 0.00 -9.49 -16.22
CA ASN A 238 -0.26 -9.45 -17.65
C ASN A 238 -0.56 -8.02 -18.06
N ILE A 239 0.43 -7.36 -18.62
CA ILE A 239 0.31 -6.06 -19.28
C ILE A 239 0.52 -6.33 -20.77
N LEU A 240 -0.59 -6.42 -21.49
CA LEU A 240 -0.60 -6.83 -22.89
C LEU A 240 -0.73 -5.58 -23.77
N PRO A 241 0.25 -5.28 -24.63
CA PRO A 241 0.17 -4.18 -25.57
C PRO A 241 -1.08 -4.30 -26.45
N CYS A 242 -1.72 -3.19 -26.73
CA CYS A 242 -2.94 -3.18 -27.54
C CYS A 242 -3.12 -1.90 -28.32
N THR A 243 -3.90 -2.01 -29.40
CA THR A 243 -4.36 -0.91 -30.23
C THR A 243 -5.87 -0.70 -30.01
N PRO A 244 -6.33 0.48 -29.54
CA PRO A 244 -7.74 0.80 -29.44
C PRO A 244 -8.45 0.74 -30.79
N LEU A 245 -9.63 0.10 -30.84
CA LEU A 245 -10.48 0.07 -32.03
C LEU A 245 -11.71 0.99 -31.88
N ASP A 246 -12.32 0.96 -30.70
CA ASP A 246 -13.44 1.84 -30.36
C ASP A 246 -13.44 2.12 -28.83
N SER A 247 -14.57 2.67 -28.33
CA SER A 247 -14.67 3.04 -26.89
C SER A 247 -14.65 1.87 -25.90
N HIS A 248 -14.84 0.64 -26.36
CA HIS A 248 -14.89 -0.56 -25.49
C HIS A 248 -14.18 -1.77 -26.08
N THR A 249 -13.44 -1.57 -27.18
CA THR A 249 -12.81 -2.67 -27.89
C THR A 249 -11.36 -2.34 -28.21
N VAL A 250 -10.46 -3.31 -27.95
CA VAL A 250 -9.05 -3.21 -28.30
C VAL A 250 -8.61 -4.46 -29.06
N ARG A 251 -7.63 -4.31 -29.93
CA ARG A 251 -6.91 -5.43 -30.54
C ARG A 251 -5.61 -5.66 -29.79
N LEU A 252 -5.35 -6.89 -29.36
CA LEU A 252 -4.10 -7.26 -28.70
C LEU A 252 -2.97 -7.38 -29.74
N ASP A 253 -1.88 -6.70 -29.48
CA ASP A 253 -0.68 -6.80 -30.31
C ASP A 253 0.04 -8.14 -30.06
N GLY A 254 0.39 -8.84 -31.16
CA GLY A 254 1.05 -10.16 -31.08
C GLY A 254 0.12 -11.35 -30.79
N TRP A 255 -1.20 -11.13 -30.70
CA TRP A 255 -2.21 -12.20 -30.50
C TRP A 255 -3.25 -12.27 -31.60
N ASP A 256 -3.34 -11.24 -32.43
CA ASP A 256 -4.38 -11.06 -33.46
C ASP A 256 -5.82 -11.31 -32.95
N THR A 257 -6.06 -10.88 -31.72
CA THR A 257 -7.31 -11.12 -30.98
C THR A 257 -7.89 -9.79 -30.53
N THR A 258 -9.22 -9.66 -30.65
CA THR A 258 -9.96 -8.50 -30.19
C THR A 258 -10.59 -8.77 -28.83
N LEU A 259 -10.40 -7.84 -27.90
CA LEU A 259 -11.00 -7.90 -26.56
C LEU A 259 -12.05 -6.81 -26.40
N ARG A 260 -13.16 -7.18 -25.77
CA ARG A 260 -14.23 -6.27 -25.35
C ARG A 260 -14.12 -5.99 -23.85
N LEU A 261 -14.18 -4.74 -23.46
CA LEU A 261 -14.07 -4.25 -22.08
C LEU A 261 -15.40 -3.65 -21.62
N VAL A 262 -15.62 -3.67 -20.29
CA VAL A 262 -16.70 -2.88 -19.65
C VAL A 262 -16.24 -1.44 -19.43
N LEU A 263 -15.01 -1.24 -18.98
CA LEU A 263 -14.44 0.09 -18.81
C LEU A 263 -14.21 0.76 -20.18
N PRO A 264 -14.52 2.05 -20.31
CA PRO A 264 -14.23 2.76 -21.54
C PRO A 264 -12.73 2.86 -21.79
N VAL A 265 -12.31 2.64 -23.01
CA VAL A 265 -10.90 2.74 -23.43
C VAL A 265 -10.50 4.23 -23.47
N PRO A 266 -9.62 4.69 -22.59
CA PRO A 266 -9.26 6.10 -22.53
C PRO A 266 -8.35 6.51 -23.68
N ALA A 267 -8.37 7.77 -24.06
CA ALA A 267 -7.39 8.34 -24.98
C ALA A 267 -5.97 8.11 -24.46
N GLY A 268 -5.08 7.59 -25.31
CA GLY A 268 -3.71 7.20 -24.94
C GLY A 268 -3.60 5.83 -24.25
N CYS A 269 -4.61 4.98 -24.35
CA CYS A 269 -4.50 3.56 -23.97
C CYS A 269 -3.48 2.88 -24.90
N THR A 270 -2.49 2.21 -24.30
CA THR A 270 -1.43 1.50 -25.02
C THR A 270 -1.34 0.03 -24.63
N ALA A 271 -2.03 -0.37 -23.55
CA ALA A 271 -2.04 -1.75 -23.08
C ALA A 271 -3.33 -2.05 -22.33
N VAL A 272 -3.63 -3.33 -22.19
CA VAL A 272 -4.63 -3.82 -21.23
C VAL A 272 -3.94 -4.63 -20.13
N GLY A 273 -4.45 -4.49 -18.91
CA GLY A 273 -4.06 -5.30 -17.77
C GLY A 273 -5.08 -6.39 -17.51
N ILE A 274 -4.63 -7.63 -17.31
CA ILE A 274 -5.49 -8.76 -16.90
C ILE A 274 -4.75 -9.50 -15.79
N ARG A 275 -5.42 -9.75 -14.65
CA ARG A 275 -4.76 -10.48 -13.56
C ARG A 275 -4.63 -11.95 -13.90
N ALA A 276 -3.55 -12.59 -13.47
CA ALA A 276 -3.26 -13.96 -13.82
C ALA A 276 -4.34 -14.97 -13.37
N HIS A 277 -5.10 -14.66 -12.32
CA HIS A 277 -6.19 -15.48 -11.82
C HIS A 277 -7.55 -15.20 -12.46
N ASP A 278 -7.68 -14.16 -13.28
CA ASP A 278 -8.91 -13.80 -13.97
C ASP A 278 -9.08 -14.56 -15.29
N PHE A 279 -8.04 -15.27 -15.72
CA PHE A 279 -8.12 -16.12 -16.88
C PHE A 279 -8.79 -17.46 -16.58
N THR A 280 -9.65 -17.89 -17.47
CA THR A 280 -10.29 -19.22 -17.45
C THR A 280 -10.13 -19.91 -18.80
N PRO A 281 -9.94 -21.26 -18.84
CA PRO A 281 -9.98 -22.02 -20.08
C PRO A 281 -11.36 -21.88 -20.78
N CYS A 282 -11.36 -21.73 -22.09
CA CYS A 282 -12.57 -21.53 -22.86
C CYS A 282 -12.52 -22.20 -24.25
N ALA A 283 -13.64 -22.18 -24.97
CA ALA A 283 -13.72 -22.55 -26.37
C ALA A 283 -13.22 -21.40 -27.29
N ALA A 284 -12.89 -21.71 -28.52
CA ALA A 284 -12.36 -20.75 -29.49
C ALA A 284 -13.33 -19.61 -29.83
N ASP A 285 -14.64 -19.87 -29.75
CA ASP A 285 -15.74 -18.95 -30.06
C ASP A 285 -16.23 -18.16 -28.83
N ALA A 286 -15.62 -18.37 -27.66
CA ALA A 286 -15.98 -17.65 -26.44
C ALA A 286 -15.60 -16.16 -26.55
N PRO A 287 -16.38 -15.25 -25.92
CA PRO A 287 -16.00 -13.85 -25.83
C PRO A 287 -14.62 -13.67 -25.20
N ASN A 288 -13.81 -12.78 -25.76
CA ASN A 288 -12.45 -12.51 -25.29
C ASN A 288 -11.52 -13.74 -25.27
N ALA A 289 -11.76 -14.73 -26.13
CA ALA A 289 -10.89 -15.91 -26.25
C ALA A 289 -9.53 -15.50 -26.85
N ILE A 290 -8.46 -15.84 -26.14
CA ILE A 290 -7.07 -15.61 -26.53
C ILE A 290 -6.45 -16.99 -26.81
N PRO A 291 -5.98 -17.27 -28.04
CA PRO A 291 -5.32 -18.53 -28.35
C PRO A 291 -3.96 -18.60 -27.64
N VAL A 292 -3.69 -19.73 -26.95
CA VAL A 292 -2.47 -19.85 -26.14
C VAL A 292 -1.81 -21.22 -26.32
N LYS A 293 -0.47 -21.22 -26.13
CA LYS A 293 0.33 -22.43 -26.03
C LYS A 293 1.11 -22.37 -24.71
N ALA A 294 0.89 -23.32 -23.82
CA ALA A 294 1.63 -23.39 -22.57
C ALA A 294 3.10 -23.76 -22.83
N VAL A 295 4.02 -23.00 -22.23
CA VAL A 295 5.47 -23.15 -22.39
C VAL A 295 6.10 -23.68 -21.11
N SER A 296 5.59 -23.24 -19.95
CA SER A 296 6.18 -23.56 -18.64
C SER A 296 5.08 -23.66 -17.60
N THR A 297 5.25 -24.60 -16.66
CA THR A 297 4.36 -24.78 -15.51
C THR A 297 5.23 -24.82 -14.25
N SER A 298 4.87 -24.03 -13.25
CA SER A 298 5.52 -24.04 -11.93
C SER A 298 4.50 -24.27 -10.84
N GLU A 299 4.89 -25.07 -9.86
CA GLU A 299 4.06 -25.43 -8.71
C GLU A 299 4.39 -24.55 -7.51
N ASN A 300 3.35 -24.02 -6.89
CA ASN A 300 3.40 -23.42 -5.56
C ASN A 300 2.56 -24.25 -4.57
N PRO A 301 2.66 -24.02 -3.26
CA PRO A 301 1.88 -24.79 -2.28
C PRO A 301 0.36 -24.78 -2.54
N PHE A 302 -0.19 -23.64 -2.96
CA PHE A 302 -1.65 -23.45 -3.09
C PHE A 302 -2.12 -23.14 -4.51
N ASP A 303 -1.21 -22.98 -5.46
CA ASP A 303 -1.55 -22.66 -6.85
C ASP A 303 -0.53 -23.19 -7.86
N TRP A 304 -0.96 -23.25 -9.13
CA TRP A 304 -0.13 -23.47 -10.29
C TRP A 304 0.03 -22.15 -11.04
N ASN A 305 1.24 -21.86 -11.48
CA ASN A 305 1.51 -20.75 -12.39
C ASN A 305 1.97 -21.33 -13.74
N LEU A 306 1.22 -21.00 -14.78
CA LEU A 306 1.57 -21.35 -16.15
C LEU A 306 2.00 -20.11 -16.91
N ILE A 307 3.06 -20.24 -17.69
CA ILE A 307 3.44 -19.24 -18.69
C ILE A 307 2.93 -19.76 -20.03
N CYS A 308 2.11 -18.96 -20.67
CA CYS A 308 1.57 -19.24 -21.99
C CYS A 308 2.09 -18.21 -23.00
N THR A 309 2.29 -18.63 -24.25
CA THR A 309 2.65 -17.72 -25.36
C THR A 309 1.53 -17.66 -26.37
N SER A 310 1.58 -16.65 -27.24
CA SER A 310 0.80 -16.66 -28.47
C SER A 310 1.19 -17.85 -29.35
N PRO A 311 0.36 -18.30 -30.29
CA PRO A 311 0.69 -19.39 -31.20
C PRO A 311 2.01 -19.19 -31.94
N GLU A 312 2.33 -17.94 -32.28
CA GLU A 312 3.57 -17.53 -32.95
C GLU A 312 4.76 -17.34 -31.99
N GLY A 313 4.54 -17.44 -30.68
CA GLY A 313 5.59 -17.29 -29.66
C GLY A 313 6.08 -15.85 -29.41
N THR A 314 5.41 -14.84 -29.95
CA THR A 314 5.84 -13.42 -29.90
C THR A 314 5.42 -12.71 -28.63
N ALA A 315 4.36 -13.16 -27.95
CA ALA A 315 3.81 -12.56 -26.74
C ALA A 315 3.63 -13.62 -25.63
N GLN A 316 3.65 -13.19 -24.39
CA GLN A 316 3.51 -14.07 -23.22
C GLN A 316 2.43 -13.58 -22.27
N LEU A 317 1.75 -14.50 -21.61
CA LEU A 317 0.86 -14.23 -20.49
C LEU A 317 1.05 -15.27 -19.37
N TRP A 318 0.68 -14.87 -18.17
CA TRP A 318 0.68 -15.66 -16.95
C TRP A 318 -0.75 -16.07 -16.62
N TRP A 319 -0.96 -17.36 -16.42
CA TRP A 319 -2.19 -17.92 -15.92
C TRP A 319 -1.96 -18.56 -14.56
N LYS A 320 -2.77 -18.18 -13.55
CA LYS A 320 -2.68 -18.70 -12.19
C LYS A 320 -3.93 -19.48 -11.85
N VAL A 321 -3.75 -20.73 -11.40
CA VAL A 321 -4.83 -21.66 -11.05
C VAL A 321 -4.69 -22.10 -9.61
N GLY A 322 -5.71 -21.87 -8.79
CA GLY A 322 -5.75 -22.37 -7.41
C GLY A 322 -5.82 -23.90 -7.39
N LYS A 323 -5.14 -24.54 -6.43
CA LYS A 323 -5.22 -25.97 -6.19
C LYS A 323 -6.46 -26.31 -5.36
N THR A 324 -7.13 -27.38 -5.70
CA THR A 324 -8.24 -27.94 -4.89
C THR A 324 -7.73 -28.77 -3.71
N SER A 325 -6.50 -29.26 -3.78
CA SER A 325 -5.77 -29.95 -2.69
C SER A 325 -4.27 -29.81 -2.90
N LEU A 326 -3.44 -30.05 -1.87
CA LEU A 326 -1.98 -30.01 -1.98
C LEU A 326 -1.43 -31.00 -3.02
N SER A 327 -2.11 -32.13 -3.21
CA SER A 327 -1.74 -33.19 -4.18
C SER A 327 -2.45 -33.04 -5.53
N ALA A 328 -3.13 -31.90 -5.81
CA ALA A 328 -3.79 -31.70 -7.08
C ALA A 328 -2.77 -31.73 -8.24
N ALA A 329 -3.07 -32.49 -9.29
CA ALA A 329 -2.24 -32.53 -10.48
C ALA A 329 -2.22 -31.19 -11.22
N ALA A 330 -1.17 -30.92 -11.98
CA ALA A 330 -1.08 -29.75 -12.83
C ALA A 330 -2.29 -29.65 -13.77
N PRO A 331 -2.84 -28.45 -13.98
CA PRO A 331 -3.94 -28.28 -14.93
C PRO A 331 -3.47 -28.63 -16.35
N LYS A 332 -4.36 -29.25 -17.14
CA LYS A 332 -4.07 -29.49 -18.56
C LYS A 332 -3.86 -28.12 -19.24
N PRO A 333 -2.81 -27.97 -20.07
CA PRO A 333 -2.60 -26.78 -20.84
C PRO A 333 -3.83 -26.45 -21.72
N PRO A 334 -4.41 -25.25 -21.60
CA PRO A 334 -5.54 -24.84 -22.42
C PRO A 334 -5.06 -24.46 -23.82
N GLN A 335 -5.95 -24.56 -24.82
CA GLN A 335 -5.74 -23.99 -26.16
C GLN A 335 -6.19 -22.53 -26.23
N TYR A 336 -7.17 -22.15 -25.41
CA TYR A 336 -7.71 -20.81 -25.31
C TYR A 336 -7.92 -20.44 -23.85
N LEU A 337 -7.59 -19.19 -23.52
CA LEU A 337 -7.91 -18.55 -22.25
C LEU A 337 -8.79 -17.34 -22.54
N CYS A 338 -9.82 -17.13 -21.73
CA CYS A 338 -10.63 -15.93 -21.80
C CYS A 338 -10.62 -15.19 -20.46
N ALA A 339 -10.86 -13.88 -20.52
CA ALA A 339 -11.09 -13.04 -19.37
C ALA A 339 -12.46 -12.36 -19.49
N ALA A 340 -13.17 -12.25 -18.38
CA ALA A 340 -14.43 -11.52 -18.34
C ALA A 340 -14.21 -10.03 -18.69
N PRO A 341 -15.11 -9.37 -19.44
CA PRO A 341 -14.93 -7.98 -19.85
C PRO A 341 -14.67 -7.00 -18.71
N GLU A 342 -15.22 -7.26 -17.50
CA GLU A 342 -15.02 -6.49 -16.28
C GLU A 342 -13.63 -6.66 -15.65
N SER A 343 -12.91 -7.74 -15.98
CA SER A 343 -11.56 -8.02 -15.48
C SER A 343 -10.46 -7.41 -16.35
N ILE A 344 -10.82 -6.80 -17.47
CA ILE A 344 -9.87 -6.21 -18.42
C ILE A 344 -9.75 -4.72 -18.17
N MET A 345 -8.56 -4.29 -17.74
CA MET A 345 -8.26 -2.92 -17.33
C MET A 345 -7.54 -2.18 -18.47
N PRO A 346 -8.12 -1.11 -19.05
CA PRO A 346 -7.42 -0.29 -20.03
C PRO A 346 -6.34 0.57 -19.34
N LEU A 347 -5.12 0.58 -19.89
CA LEU A 347 -3.97 1.22 -19.27
C LEU A 347 -3.30 2.23 -20.22
N LYS A 348 -2.86 3.36 -19.63
CA LYS A 348 -1.98 4.34 -20.28
C LYS A 348 -0.52 3.98 -19.98
N GLY A 349 0.36 4.33 -20.91
CA GLY A 349 1.80 4.17 -20.79
C GLY A 349 2.43 5.03 -19.69
#